data_e36691b89caece00c89f213f129a0d62
#
_entry.id   e36691b89caece00c89f213f129a0d62
#
_cell.length_a   1.000
_cell.length_b   1.000
_cell.length_c   1.000
_cell.angle_alpha   90.00
_cell.angle_beta   90.00
_cell.angle_gamma   90.00
#
_symmetry.space_group_name_H-M   'P 1'
#
loop_
_entity.id
_entity.type
_entity.pdbx_description
1 polymer ?
#
loop_
_entity_poly.entity_id
_entity_poly.type
_entity_poly.pdbx_seq_one_letter_code
_entity_poly.pdbx_strand_id
1 'polypeptide(L)'
;MKVGSTRSLKRLLKTQRKAVRLLEKTWGPARTPSKPERPTLQTTPAFGSNPGRLLMKSFVPTNLPSKPAVVVVLHGCRQTPESMDAASGFSKLAKDRGFILLYPEQTHSNNLQKCFNWFRPSEVARDRGELLSIKQMVEHAVKRHRADRARVYVVGLSAGGAMTGALIANYPDTFAGAAIVAGMPVGAVRDAMSALRAMKSGASPPADGWGARINDIFPDRRTWPPISIWQGTSDRTVNPGNALACVAQWTEANGLDREPQRVEKTSWGALSRWNIGSGARVLLYSVDGMGHGLPVKKSRSALSRTSDPFVLEAGISAPSELMRLWRLARR
;
A
#
# COMPACT_ATOMS: atom_id res chain seq x y z
N MET A 1 40.65 -3.99 -23.24
CA MET A 1 39.81 -3.66 -22.08
C MET A 1 38.41 -4.29 -22.26
N LYS A 2 38.22 -5.51 -21.85
CA LYS A 2 36.92 -6.21 -21.78
C LYS A 2 37.10 -7.38 -20.80
N VAL A 3 36.65 -7.30 -19.55
CA VAL A 3 36.26 -8.43 -18.67
C VAL A 3 35.92 -7.89 -17.27
N GLY A 4 34.93 -6.98 -17.16
CA GLY A 4 34.44 -6.52 -15.85
C GLY A 4 32.95 -6.78 -15.62
N SER A 5 32.18 -7.02 -16.69
CA SER A 5 30.69 -6.97 -16.67
C SER A 5 30.02 -8.27 -16.22
N THR A 6 30.57 -9.43 -16.56
CA THR A 6 29.86 -10.73 -16.32
C THR A 6 29.94 -11.24 -14.88
N ARG A 7 31.01 -10.93 -14.13
CA ARG A 7 31.14 -11.31 -12.72
C ARG A 7 30.17 -10.53 -11.81
N SER A 8 30.02 -9.23 -12.07
CA SER A 8 29.10 -8.37 -11.32
C SER A 8 27.64 -8.79 -11.52
N LEU A 9 27.23 -9.09 -12.76
CA LEU A 9 25.87 -9.55 -13.09
C LEU A 9 25.54 -10.91 -12.44
N LYS A 10 26.50 -11.87 -12.49
CA LYS A 10 26.34 -13.17 -11.83
C LYS A 10 26.21 -13.04 -10.30
N ARG A 11 26.94 -12.11 -9.69
CA ARG A 11 26.87 -11.84 -8.24
C ARG A 11 25.52 -11.23 -7.86
N LEU A 12 25.03 -10.29 -8.67
CA LEU A 12 23.71 -9.66 -8.49
C LEU A 12 22.58 -10.68 -8.60
N LEU A 13 22.60 -11.54 -9.62
CA LEU A 13 21.62 -12.60 -9.82
C LEU A 13 21.65 -13.65 -8.69
N LYS A 14 22.83 -13.98 -8.17
CA LYS A 14 22.99 -14.91 -7.03
C LYS A 14 22.42 -14.32 -5.74
N THR A 15 22.60 -13.02 -5.53
CA THR A 15 22.04 -12.30 -4.37
C THR A 15 20.52 -12.20 -4.46
N GLN A 16 19.99 -11.90 -5.65
CA GLN A 16 18.53 -11.89 -5.87
C GLN A 16 17.91 -13.27 -5.63
N ARG A 17 18.51 -14.36 -6.13
CA ARG A 17 18.04 -15.73 -5.90
C ARG A 17 18.09 -16.12 -4.41
N LYS A 18 19.11 -15.66 -3.66
CA LYS A 18 19.21 -15.89 -2.22
C LYS A 18 18.13 -15.15 -1.44
N ALA A 19 17.85 -13.89 -1.81
CA ALA A 19 16.76 -13.10 -1.24
C ALA A 19 15.39 -13.74 -1.53
N VAL A 20 15.16 -14.21 -2.76
CA VAL A 20 13.91 -14.91 -3.14
C VAL A 20 13.73 -16.19 -2.31
N ARG A 21 14.78 -17.03 -2.17
CA ARG A 21 14.71 -18.25 -1.33
C ARG A 21 14.47 -17.96 0.16
N LEU A 22 15.02 -16.86 0.67
CA LEU A 22 14.76 -16.42 2.04
C LEU A 22 13.31 -15.96 2.23
N LEU A 23 12.75 -15.25 1.25
CA LEU A 23 11.33 -14.88 1.21
C LEU A 23 10.41 -16.11 1.15
N GLU A 24 10.76 -17.12 0.35
CA GLU A 24 10.05 -18.40 0.29
C GLU A 24 10.05 -19.14 1.62
N LYS A 25 11.19 -19.18 2.33
CA LYS A 25 11.27 -19.75 3.68
C LYS A 25 10.44 -19.00 4.72
N THR A 26 10.30 -17.69 4.55
CA THR A 26 9.54 -16.84 5.46
C THR A 26 8.03 -16.99 5.25
N TRP A 27 7.60 -17.20 4.00
CA TRP A 27 6.17 -17.19 3.61
C TRP A 27 5.63 -18.58 3.21
N GLY A 28 6.47 -19.61 3.21
CA GLY A 28 6.11 -20.95 2.75
C GLY A 28 5.90 -21.05 1.23
N PRO A 29 5.63 -22.23 0.68
CA PRO A 29 5.35 -22.41 -0.75
C PRO A 29 4.05 -21.70 -1.15
N ALA A 30 4.03 -21.09 -2.32
CA ALA A 30 2.84 -20.44 -2.87
C ALA A 30 1.72 -21.49 -3.03
N ARG A 31 0.64 -21.35 -2.28
CA ARG A 31 -0.58 -22.11 -2.54
C ARG A 31 -1.22 -21.57 -3.82
N THR A 32 -1.50 -22.43 -4.78
CA THR A 32 -2.35 -22.11 -5.93
C THR A 32 -3.73 -21.74 -5.41
N PRO A 33 -4.27 -20.54 -5.71
CA PRO A 33 -5.59 -20.17 -5.25
C PRO A 33 -6.64 -21.09 -5.91
N SER A 34 -7.54 -21.65 -5.10
CA SER A 34 -8.77 -22.25 -5.60
C SER A 34 -9.54 -21.20 -6.40
N LYS A 35 -10.16 -21.61 -7.52
CA LYS A 35 -10.94 -20.75 -8.43
C LYS A 35 -11.80 -19.74 -7.65
N PRO A 36 -11.52 -18.45 -7.61
CA PRO A 36 -12.40 -17.48 -7.00
C PRO A 36 -13.61 -17.23 -7.89
N GLU A 37 -14.77 -17.05 -7.28
CA GLU A 37 -15.89 -16.38 -7.97
C GLU A 37 -15.40 -15.00 -8.40
N ARG A 38 -15.49 -14.75 -9.70
CA ARG A 38 -14.75 -13.72 -10.42
C ARG A 38 -15.21 -12.31 -10.07
N PRO A 39 -14.42 -11.48 -9.41
CA PRO A 39 -14.61 -10.04 -9.57
C PRO A 39 -14.35 -9.69 -11.03
N THR A 40 -15.27 -8.98 -11.63
CA THR A 40 -15.16 -8.54 -13.02
C THR A 40 -14.25 -7.33 -13.12
N LEU A 41 -12.97 -7.49 -12.78
CA LEU A 41 -11.97 -6.46 -13.00
C LEU A 41 -11.65 -6.34 -14.48
N GLN A 42 -11.71 -5.12 -15.00
CA GLN A 42 -11.39 -4.83 -16.39
C GLN A 42 -9.91 -4.48 -16.52
N THR A 43 -9.24 -5.05 -17.52
CA THR A 43 -7.85 -4.71 -17.84
C THR A 43 -7.82 -3.56 -18.85
N THR A 44 -7.02 -2.54 -18.57
CA THR A 44 -6.76 -1.41 -19.48
C THR A 44 -5.38 -1.60 -20.10
N PRO A 45 -5.28 -1.81 -21.43
CA PRO A 45 -4.01 -2.14 -22.07
C PRO A 45 -3.06 -0.95 -22.22
N ALA A 46 -3.56 0.28 -22.34
CA ALA A 46 -2.77 1.47 -22.56
C ALA A 46 -3.26 2.64 -21.68
N PHE A 47 -2.39 3.19 -20.87
CA PHE A 47 -2.69 4.29 -19.93
C PHE A 47 -1.55 5.32 -19.81
N GLY A 48 -0.48 5.17 -20.57
CA GLY A 48 0.71 6.02 -20.57
C GLY A 48 1.95 5.26 -21.03
N SER A 49 3.13 5.79 -20.73
CA SER A 49 4.42 5.16 -21.09
C SER A 49 4.74 3.91 -20.27
N ASN A 50 4.14 3.77 -19.08
CA ASN A 50 4.23 2.62 -18.19
C ASN A 50 5.67 2.11 -17.94
N PRO A 51 6.61 2.93 -17.47
CA PRO A 51 8.01 2.53 -17.31
C PRO A 51 8.19 1.40 -16.28
N GLY A 52 7.29 1.28 -15.30
CA GLY A 52 7.27 0.18 -14.32
C GLY A 52 6.68 -1.12 -14.87
N ARG A 53 6.20 -1.14 -16.12
CA ARG A 53 5.64 -2.34 -16.79
C ARG A 53 4.58 -3.07 -15.94
N LEU A 54 3.72 -2.29 -15.27
CA LEU A 54 2.61 -2.79 -14.48
C LEU A 54 1.38 -3.05 -15.38
N LEU A 55 0.47 -3.89 -14.92
CA LEU A 55 -0.85 -4.02 -15.52
C LEU A 55 -1.83 -3.10 -14.81
N MET A 56 -2.75 -2.51 -15.57
CA MET A 56 -3.82 -1.69 -15.02
C MET A 56 -5.12 -2.47 -15.02
N LYS A 57 -5.66 -2.75 -13.83
CA LYS A 57 -6.99 -3.31 -13.66
C LYS A 57 -7.90 -2.33 -12.93
N SER A 58 -9.19 -2.39 -13.19
CA SER A 58 -10.17 -1.49 -12.59
C SER A 58 -11.51 -2.15 -12.38
N PHE A 59 -12.27 -1.65 -11.42
CA PHE A 59 -13.69 -1.91 -11.26
C PHE A 59 -14.44 -0.58 -11.29
N VAL A 60 -15.34 -0.46 -12.26
CA VAL A 60 -16.15 0.75 -12.50
C VAL A 60 -17.62 0.38 -12.31
N PRO A 61 -18.26 0.79 -11.21
CA PRO A 61 -19.69 0.56 -11.00
C PRO A 61 -20.55 1.23 -12.08
N THR A 62 -21.68 0.63 -12.39
CA THR A 62 -22.64 1.19 -13.36
C THR A 62 -23.26 2.50 -12.89
N ASN A 63 -23.47 2.64 -11.57
CA ASN A 63 -24.12 3.82 -10.96
C ASN A 63 -23.08 4.72 -10.28
N LEU A 64 -22.36 5.53 -11.08
CA LEU A 64 -21.42 6.51 -10.59
C LEU A 64 -22.06 7.91 -10.47
N PRO A 65 -21.60 8.77 -9.52
CA PRO A 65 -21.88 10.20 -9.55
C PRO A 65 -21.21 10.87 -10.74
N SER A 66 -21.60 12.09 -11.05
CA SER A 66 -21.02 12.87 -12.15
C SER A 66 -19.50 13.07 -12.01
N LYS A 67 -19.00 13.16 -10.79
CA LYS A 67 -17.57 13.26 -10.43
C LYS A 67 -17.24 12.21 -9.37
N PRO A 68 -17.05 10.93 -9.75
CA PRO A 68 -16.75 9.87 -8.79
C PRO A 68 -15.37 10.04 -8.17
N ALA A 69 -15.20 9.56 -6.95
CA ALA A 69 -13.87 9.38 -6.36
C ALA A 69 -13.14 8.20 -7.01
N VAL A 70 -11.81 8.17 -6.88
CA VAL A 70 -10.95 7.04 -7.28
C VAL A 70 -10.24 6.49 -6.05
N VAL A 71 -10.28 5.19 -5.86
CA VAL A 71 -9.53 4.49 -4.82
C VAL A 71 -8.55 3.52 -5.49
N VAL A 72 -7.26 3.77 -5.27
CA VAL A 72 -6.17 2.90 -5.74
C VAL A 72 -5.90 1.85 -4.66
N VAL A 73 -5.87 0.58 -5.04
CA VAL A 73 -5.62 -0.54 -4.13
C VAL A 73 -4.38 -1.30 -4.60
N LEU A 74 -3.33 -1.29 -3.78
CA LEU A 74 -2.05 -1.93 -4.06
C LEU A 74 -1.93 -3.24 -3.28
N HIS A 75 -1.83 -4.33 -4.00
CA HIS A 75 -1.72 -5.67 -3.41
C HIS A 75 -0.35 -5.90 -2.75
N GLY A 76 -0.27 -6.85 -1.83
CA GLY A 76 0.98 -7.36 -1.28
C GLY A 76 1.67 -8.35 -2.21
N CYS A 77 2.86 -8.78 -1.82
CA CYS A 77 3.58 -9.83 -2.53
C CYS A 77 2.72 -11.08 -2.66
N ARG A 78 2.81 -11.77 -3.82
CA ARG A 78 2.13 -13.04 -4.12
C ARG A 78 0.60 -12.93 -4.22
N GLN A 79 0.04 -11.75 -4.08
CA GLN A 79 -1.37 -11.49 -4.35
C GLN A 79 -1.62 -11.10 -5.81
N THR A 80 -2.89 -11.11 -6.19
CA THR A 80 -3.40 -10.49 -7.41
C THR A 80 -4.51 -9.50 -7.06
N PRO A 81 -4.82 -8.54 -7.93
CA PRO A 81 -5.99 -7.68 -7.77
C PRO A 81 -7.26 -8.44 -7.48
N GLU A 82 -7.49 -9.56 -8.18
CA GLU A 82 -8.69 -10.38 -8.03
C GLU A 82 -8.77 -11.06 -6.67
N SER A 83 -7.65 -11.63 -6.18
CA SER A 83 -7.64 -12.29 -4.87
C SER A 83 -7.87 -11.28 -3.76
N MET A 84 -7.19 -10.12 -3.86
CA MET A 84 -7.32 -9.05 -2.87
C MET A 84 -8.71 -8.44 -2.87
N ASP A 85 -9.30 -8.15 -4.05
CA ASP A 85 -10.65 -7.59 -4.14
C ASP A 85 -11.70 -8.56 -3.60
N ALA A 86 -11.64 -9.82 -4.04
CA ALA A 86 -12.58 -10.84 -3.61
C ALA A 86 -12.57 -11.07 -2.09
N ALA A 87 -11.40 -10.99 -1.44
CA ALA A 87 -11.26 -11.19 0.00
C ALA A 87 -11.59 -9.93 0.81
N SER A 88 -11.21 -8.75 0.31
CA SER A 88 -11.40 -7.47 1.03
C SER A 88 -12.77 -6.85 0.83
N GLY A 89 -13.45 -7.17 -0.29
CA GLY A 89 -14.78 -6.64 -0.62
C GLY A 89 -14.78 -5.19 -1.10
N PHE A 90 -13.67 -4.67 -1.59
CA PHE A 90 -13.59 -3.30 -2.10
C PHE A 90 -14.56 -3.05 -3.26
N SER A 91 -14.71 -3.99 -4.21
CA SER A 91 -15.66 -3.85 -5.33
C SER A 91 -17.11 -3.77 -4.86
N LYS A 92 -17.48 -4.52 -3.79
CA LYS A 92 -18.79 -4.39 -3.16
C LYS A 92 -19.00 -2.98 -2.60
N LEU A 93 -18.00 -2.45 -1.87
CA LEU A 93 -18.06 -1.09 -1.33
C LEU A 93 -18.12 -0.04 -2.44
N ALA A 94 -17.38 -0.23 -3.53
CA ALA A 94 -17.41 0.65 -4.69
C ALA A 94 -18.78 0.68 -5.35
N LYS A 95 -19.43 -0.47 -5.50
CA LYS A 95 -20.81 -0.59 -6.01
C LYS A 95 -21.81 0.10 -5.08
N ASP A 96 -21.67 -0.12 -3.76
CA ASP A 96 -22.60 0.40 -2.77
C ASP A 96 -22.46 1.93 -2.57
N ARG A 97 -21.31 2.53 -2.91
CA ARG A 97 -20.96 3.92 -2.58
C ARG A 97 -20.63 4.81 -3.78
N GLY A 98 -20.54 4.24 -4.97
CA GLY A 98 -20.34 4.96 -6.22
C GLY A 98 -18.95 5.59 -6.38
N PHE A 99 -17.90 4.80 -6.27
CA PHE A 99 -16.53 5.21 -6.57
C PHE A 99 -15.82 4.19 -7.49
N ILE A 100 -14.75 4.61 -8.13
CA ILE A 100 -13.95 3.79 -9.04
C ILE A 100 -12.82 3.11 -8.24
N LEU A 101 -12.58 1.83 -8.50
CA LEU A 101 -11.41 1.12 -8.02
C LEU A 101 -10.38 0.99 -9.13
N LEU A 102 -9.15 1.24 -8.76
CA LEU A 102 -7.98 1.07 -9.61
C LEU A 102 -7.01 0.11 -8.91
N TYR A 103 -6.63 -0.94 -9.62
CA TYR A 103 -5.73 -1.97 -9.14
C TYR A 103 -4.49 -2.05 -10.06
N PRO A 104 -3.41 -1.36 -9.73
CA PRO A 104 -2.11 -1.66 -10.31
C PRO A 104 -1.70 -3.09 -9.96
N GLU A 105 -1.30 -3.87 -10.95
CA GLU A 105 -0.83 -5.24 -10.74
C GLU A 105 0.64 -5.38 -11.10
N GLN A 106 1.39 -5.95 -10.17
CA GLN A 106 2.77 -6.32 -10.41
C GLN A 106 2.86 -7.64 -11.19
N THR A 107 3.82 -7.74 -12.09
CA THR A 107 4.04 -8.91 -12.95
C THR A 107 5.20 -9.78 -12.47
N HIS A 108 5.15 -11.07 -12.81
CA HIS A 108 6.27 -11.99 -12.53
C HIS A 108 7.56 -11.61 -13.26
N SER A 109 7.46 -10.98 -14.44
CA SER A 109 8.62 -10.50 -15.20
C SER A 109 9.38 -9.38 -14.50
N ASN A 110 8.69 -8.55 -13.69
CA ASN A 110 9.32 -7.49 -12.90
C ASN A 110 9.83 -7.99 -11.55
N ASN A 111 9.05 -8.86 -10.91
CA ASN A 111 9.36 -9.41 -9.61
C ASN A 111 8.75 -10.79 -9.45
N LEU A 112 9.60 -11.81 -9.21
CA LEU A 112 9.18 -13.21 -9.10
C LEU A 112 8.14 -13.49 -8.02
N GLN A 113 8.11 -12.66 -6.96
CA GLN A 113 7.12 -12.75 -5.88
C GLN A 113 5.95 -11.77 -6.09
N LYS A 114 5.86 -11.11 -7.26
CA LYS A 114 4.89 -10.06 -7.53
C LYS A 114 4.87 -8.95 -6.45
N CYS A 115 6.00 -8.68 -5.80
CA CYS A 115 6.12 -7.54 -4.92
C CYS A 115 6.30 -6.26 -5.74
N PHE A 116 5.65 -5.17 -5.42
CA PHE A 116 6.10 -3.86 -5.88
C PHE A 116 7.55 -3.66 -5.44
N ASN A 117 8.39 -3.08 -6.30
CA ASN A 117 9.82 -2.94 -6.06
C ASN A 117 10.15 -1.69 -5.20
N TRP A 118 9.41 -1.49 -4.12
CA TRP A 118 9.47 -0.36 -3.20
C TRP A 118 10.86 -0.11 -2.59
N PHE A 119 11.72 -1.14 -2.59
CA PHE A 119 13.09 -1.13 -2.09
C PHE A 119 14.13 -0.72 -3.15
N ARG A 120 13.70 -0.44 -4.38
CA ARG A 120 14.58 -0.01 -5.48
C ARG A 120 14.40 1.49 -5.72
N PRO A 121 15.44 2.31 -5.52
CA PRO A 121 15.33 3.75 -5.74
C PRO A 121 14.83 4.15 -7.13
N SER A 122 15.17 3.38 -8.19
CA SER A 122 14.67 3.62 -9.56
C SER A 122 13.15 3.47 -9.71
N GLU A 123 12.53 2.61 -8.89
CA GLU A 123 11.11 2.31 -8.98
C GLU A 123 10.25 3.24 -8.11
N VAL A 124 10.88 3.90 -7.12
CA VAL A 124 10.21 4.80 -6.16
C VAL A 124 10.68 6.26 -6.26
N ALA A 125 11.43 6.62 -7.28
CA ALA A 125 11.76 8.01 -7.58
C ALA A 125 10.62 8.68 -8.35
N ARG A 126 10.46 10.00 -8.12
CA ARG A 126 9.48 10.82 -8.83
C ARG A 126 9.68 10.72 -10.35
N ASP A 127 8.58 10.59 -11.08
CA ASP A 127 8.49 10.51 -12.54
C ASP A 127 9.32 9.36 -13.17
N ARG A 128 9.49 8.27 -12.42
CA ARG A 128 10.19 7.05 -12.86
C ARG A 128 9.48 5.78 -12.40
N GLY A 129 9.85 4.66 -13.01
CA GLY A 129 9.55 3.30 -12.59
C GLY A 129 8.07 3.04 -12.29
N GLU A 130 7.84 2.27 -11.24
CA GLU A 130 6.48 1.86 -10.83
C GLU A 130 5.66 3.05 -10.33
N LEU A 131 6.28 4.05 -9.67
CA LEU A 131 5.57 5.24 -9.22
C LEU A 131 4.95 6.01 -10.37
N LEU A 132 5.70 6.26 -11.45
CA LEU A 132 5.18 6.95 -12.63
C LEU A 132 4.06 6.15 -13.29
N SER A 133 4.22 4.83 -13.40
CA SER A 133 3.18 3.97 -13.96
C SER A 133 1.87 4.07 -13.18
N ILE A 134 1.92 4.03 -11.84
CA ILE A 134 0.72 4.15 -11.01
C ILE A 134 0.11 5.56 -11.13
N LYS A 135 0.92 6.62 -11.16
CA LYS A 135 0.45 7.98 -11.41
C LYS A 135 -0.29 8.07 -12.75
N GLN A 136 0.28 7.52 -13.82
CA GLN A 136 -0.34 7.50 -15.15
C GLN A 136 -1.67 6.74 -15.17
N MET A 137 -1.78 5.63 -14.43
CA MET A 137 -3.05 4.91 -14.25
C MET A 137 -4.11 5.80 -13.58
N VAL A 138 -3.73 6.54 -12.53
CA VAL A 138 -4.62 7.49 -11.86
C VAL A 138 -5.08 8.59 -12.82
N GLU A 139 -4.16 9.19 -13.54
CA GLU A 139 -4.47 10.26 -14.51
C GLU A 139 -5.39 9.75 -15.62
N HIS A 140 -5.13 8.53 -16.13
CA HIS A 140 -6.00 7.87 -17.11
C HIS A 140 -7.41 7.66 -16.56
N ALA A 141 -7.53 7.08 -15.35
CA ALA A 141 -8.83 6.82 -14.73
C ALA A 141 -9.62 8.11 -14.48
N VAL A 142 -8.95 9.15 -13.97
CA VAL A 142 -9.55 10.48 -13.73
C VAL A 142 -10.06 11.08 -15.03
N LYS A 143 -9.25 11.08 -16.08
CA LYS A 143 -9.63 11.61 -17.40
C LYS A 143 -10.76 10.80 -18.04
N ARG A 144 -10.62 9.47 -18.06
CA ARG A 144 -11.55 8.54 -18.74
C ARG A 144 -12.94 8.58 -18.16
N HIS A 145 -13.04 8.71 -16.82
CA HIS A 145 -14.31 8.66 -16.11
C HIS A 145 -14.76 9.99 -15.54
N ARG A 146 -14.09 11.10 -15.91
CA ARG A 146 -14.38 12.46 -15.39
C ARG A 146 -14.41 12.47 -13.86
N ALA A 147 -13.52 11.70 -13.22
CA ALA A 147 -13.47 11.58 -11.78
C ALA A 147 -12.97 12.87 -11.11
N ASP A 148 -13.30 13.01 -9.81
CA ASP A 148 -12.88 14.16 -9.02
C ASP A 148 -11.39 14.06 -8.66
N ARG A 149 -10.57 14.96 -9.20
CA ARG A 149 -9.13 15.04 -8.91
C ARG A 149 -8.82 15.30 -7.44
N ALA A 150 -9.72 15.94 -6.71
CA ALA A 150 -9.58 16.21 -5.29
C ALA A 150 -10.00 15.02 -4.41
N ARG A 151 -10.47 13.93 -4.99
CA ARG A 151 -10.96 12.74 -4.28
C ARG A 151 -10.32 11.45 -4.80
N VAL A 152 -9.00 11.46 -4.89
CA VAL A 152 -8.18 10.28 -5.21
C VAL A 152 -7.53 9.78 -3.93
N TYR A 153 -7.69 8.50 -3.62
CA TYR A 153 -7.18 7.87 -2.41
C TYR A 153 -6.34 6.64 -2.76
N VAL A 154 -5.41 6.26 -1.89
CA VAL A 154 -4.59 5.07 -2.08
C VAL A 154 -4.50 4.24 -0.81
N VAL A 155 -4.62 2.94 -0.94
CA VAL A 155 -4.38 1.96 0.12
C VAL A 155 -3.52 0.83 -0.41
N GLY A 156 -2.59 0.36 0.40
CA GLY A 156 -1.76 -0.78 0.02
C GLY A 156 -1.37 -1.65 1.19
N LEU A 157 -1.20 -2.94 0.91
CA LEU A 157 -0.79 -3.96 1.87
C LEU A 157 0.67 -4.34 1.66
N SER A 158 1.48 -4.42 2.72
CA SER A 158 2.85 -4.95 2.68
C SER A 158 3.73 -4.17 1.70
N ALA A 159 4.23 -4.81 0.63
CA ALA A 159 4.93 -4.13 -0.47
C ALA A 159 4.08 -3.01 -1.10
N GLY A 160 2.76 -3.23 -1.24
CA GLY A 160 1.81 -2.20 -1.67
C GLY A 160 1.68 -1.06 -0.65
N GLY A 161 1.78 -1.35 0.65
CA GLY A 161 1.80 -0.36 1.72
C GLY A 161 3.04 0.53 1.66
N ALA A 162 4.22 -0.06 1.45
CA ALA A 162 5.45 0.69 1.25
C ALA A 162 5.40 1.56 -0.03
N MET A 163 4.83 1.02 -1.13
CA MET A 163 4.61 1.77 -2.37
C MET A 163 3.59 2.91 -2.16
N THR A 164 2.56 2.72 -1.33
CA THR A 164 1.62 3.77 -0.92
C THR A 164 2.35 4.94 -0.27
N GLY A 165 3.25 4.67 0.69
CA GLY A 165 4.10 5.69 1.29
C GLY A 165 4.92 6.46 0.26
N ALA A 166 5.57 5.74 -0.66
CA ALA A 166 6.36 6.34 -1.73
C ALA A 166 5.51 7.20 -2.69
N LEU A 167 4.28 6.77 -3.02
CA LEU A 167 3.35 7.55 -3.86
C LEU A 167 2.99 8.90 -3.24
N ILE A 168 2.58 8.91 -1.97
CA ILE A 168 2.20 10.16 -1.32
C ILE A 168 3.39 11.06 -1.00
N ALA A 169 4.59 10.49 -0.81
CA ALA A 169 5.82 11.26 -0.67
C ALA A 169 6.20 11.98 -1.98
N ASN A 170 6.01 11.34 -3.12
CA ASN A 170 6.41 11.89 -4.41
C ASN A 170 5.29 12.66 -5.14
N TYR A 171 4.03 12.33 -4.89
CA TYR A 171 2.86 12.95 -5.54
C TYR A 171 1.78 13.37 -4.52
N PRO A 172 2.15 14.21 -3.52
CA PRO A 172 1.24 14.57 -2.44
C PRO A 172 -0.03 15.29 -2.91
N ASP A 173 0.04 16.00 -4.03
CA ASP A 173 -1.12 16.73 -4.59
C ASP A 173 -2.06 15.85 -5.42
N THR A 174 -1.66 14.60 -5.68
CA THR A 174 -2.49 13.63 -6.40
C THR A 174 -3.49 12.95 -5.46
N PHE A 175 -3.13 12.79 -4.18
CA PHE A 175 -3.90 11.99 -3.23
C PHE A 175 -4.51 12.82 -2.12
N ALA A 176 -5.82 12.66 -1.89
CA ALA A 176 -6.56 13.29 -0.79
C ALA A 176 -6.41 12.54 0.53
N GLY A 177 -5.86 11.34 0.53
CA GLY A 177 -5.59 10.53 1.71
C GLY A 177 -5.02 9.16 1.36
N ALA A 178 -4.38 8.52 2.34
CA ALA A 178 -3.70 7.25 2.15
C ALA A 178 -3.86 6.28 3.33
N ALA A 179 -3.67 4.99 3.04
CA ALA A 179 -3.61 3.95 4.06
C ALA A 179 -2.43 3.00 3.81
N ILE A 180 -1.51 2.93 4.76
CA ILE A 180 -0.36 2.03 4.76
C ILE A 180 -0.70 0.85 5.67
N VAL A 181 -0.91 -0.34 5.10
CA VAL A 181 -1.24 -1.55 5.86
C VAL A 181 -0.01 -2.47 5.91
N ALA A 182 0.51 -2.75 7.10
CA ALA A 182 1.69 -3.59 7.31
C ALA A 182 2.85 -3.23 6.35
N GLY A 183 3.08 -1.94 6.14
CA GLY A 183 4.05 -1.40 5.19
C GLY A 183 5.38 -1.02 5.83
N MET A 184 6.17 -0.24 5.10
CA MET A 184 7.53 0.18 5.47
C MET A 184 7.67 1.69 5.31
N PRO A 185 8.53 2.34 6.11
CA PRO A 185 8.81 3.76 5.93
C PRO A 185 9.57 4.03 4.61
N VAL A 186 9.30 5.18 4.02
CA VAL A 186 9.88 5.62 2.75
C VAL A 186 11.41 5.85 2.92
N GLY A 187 12.18 5.35 1.97
CA GLY A 187 13.63 5.56 1.97
C GLY A 187 14.41 4.77 3.03
N ALA A 188 13.76 3.88 3.78
CA ALA A 188 14.39 3.05 4.81
C ALA A 188 15.45 2.09 4.26
N VAL A 189 15.32 1.69 2.99
CA VAL A 189 16.14 0.66 2.38
C VAL A 189 16.41 0.99 0.91
N ARG A 190 17.46 0.39 0.32
CA ARG A 190 17.86 0.65 -1.08
C ARG A 190 18.07 -0.61 -1.91
N ASP A 191 17.88 -1.78 -1.32
CA ASP A 191 18.05 -3.08 -1.96
C ASP A 191 17.24 -4.17 -1.26
N ALA A 192 17.12 -5.35 -1.89
CA ALA A 192 16.31 -6.45 -1.39
C ALA A 192 16.82 -7.05 -0.06
N MET A 193 18.13 -7.01 0.21
CA MET A 193 18.69 -7.58 1.43
C MET A 193 18.44 -6.68 2.63
N SER A 194 18.64 -5.37 2.48
CA SER A 194 18.31 -4.37 3.49
C SER A 194 16.80 -4.34 3.75
N ALA A 195 15.98 -4.49 2.69
CA ALA A 195 14.52 -4.60 2.83
C ALA A 195 14.11 -5.80 3.69
N LEU A 196 14.67 -6.98 3.42
CA LEU A 196 14.36 -8.18 4.20
C LEU A 196 14.77 -8.04 5.67
N ARG A 197 15.93 -7.45 5.94
CA ARG A 197 16.39 -7.18 7.31
C ARG A 197 15.45 -6.21 8.03
N ALA A 198 15.12 -5.08 7.40
CA ALA A 198 14.23 -4.09 7.97
C ALA A 198 12.80 -4.62 8.19
N MET A 199 12.30 -5.46 7.28
CA MET A 199 11.02 -6.16 7.50
C MET A 199 11.04 -7.00 8.77
N LYS A 200 12.12 -7.77 9.02
CA LYS A 200 12.19 -8.69 10.15
C LYS A 200 12.50 -8.02 11.49
N SER A 201 13.43 -7.09 11.49
CA SER A 201 13.99 -6.51 12.72
C SER A 201 13.49 -5.10 13.03
N GLY A 202 12.66 -4.53 12.15
CA GLY A 202 12.36 -3.10 12.14
C GLY A 202 13.42 -2.30 11.37
N ALA A 203 13.00 -1.24 10.73
CA ALA A 203 13.89 -0.27 10.08
C ALA A 203 14.55 0.62 11.13
N SER A 204 15.84 0.89 10.97
CA SER A 204 16.57 1.81 11.85
C SER A 204 16.31 3.26 11.42
N PRO A 205 16.11 4.19 12.39
CA PRO A 205 15.95 5.59 12.07
C PRO A 205 17.23 6.15 11.43
N PRO A 206 17.10 7.02 10.41
CA PRO A 206 18.25 7.78 9.92
C PRO A 206 18.73 8.80 10.95
N ALA A 207 20.00 9.23 10.86
CA ALA A 207 20.59 10.15 11.83
C ALA A 207 19.88 11.50 11.92
N ASP A 208 19.27 11.93 10.82
CA ASP A 208 18.52 13.18 10.64
C ASP A 208 17.00 13.03 10.88
N GLY A 209 16.57 11.89 11.41
CA GLY A 209 15.16 11.57 11.67
C GLY A 209 14.42 10.98 10.48
N TRP A 210 13.24 10.43 10.75
CA TRP A 210 12.42 9.81 9.72
C TRP A 210 11.81 10.82 8.74
N GLY A 211 11.43 12.01 9.22
CA GLY A 211 10.81 13.06 8.43
C GLY A 211 11.73 13.63 7.35
N ALA A 212 13.03 13.64 7.59
CA ALA A 212 14.04 14.16 6.66
C ALA A 212 13.91 13.48 5.28
N ARG A 213 13.69 12.16 5.24
CA ARG A 213 13.51 11.40 3.98
C ARG A 213 12.33 11.85 3.13
N ILE A 214 11.32 12.40 3.75
CA ILE A 214 10.14 12.95 3.06
C ILE A 214 10.41 14.40 2.65
N ASN A 215 11.02 15.18 3.55
CA ASN A 215 11.34 16.58 3.31
C ASN A 215 12.38 16.76 2.20
N ASP A 216 13.32 15.81 2.04
CA ASP A 216 14.29 15.81 0.94
C ASP A 216 13.62 15.74 -0.45
N ILE A 217 12.43 15.12 -0.55
CA ILE A 217 11.67 15.03 -1.80
C ILE A 217 11.00 16.37 -2.13
N PHE A 218 10.51 17.08 -1.10
CA PHE A 218 9.87 18.38 -1.20
C PHE A 218 10.30 19.30 -0.05
N PRO A 219 11.45 19.97 -0.14
CA PRO A 219 12.02 20.77 0.97
C PRO A 219 11.10 21.88 1.48
N ASP A 220 10.30 22.49 0.60
CA ASP A 220 9.42 23.60 0.95
C ASP A 220 8.02 23.17 1.39
N ARG A 221 7.72 21.88 1.33
CA ARG A 221 6.40 21.37 1.72
C ARG A 221 6.31 21.19 3.23
N ARG A 222 5.21 21.65 3.82
CA ARG A 222 4.95 21.58 5.27
C ARG A 222 3.75 20.72 5.66
N THR A 223 2.94 20.31 4.68
CA THR A 223 1.73 19.51 4.94
C THR A 223 1.58 18.41 3.92
N TRP A 224 1.21 17.23 4.38
CA TRP A 224 1.02 16.02 3.59
C TRP A 224 -0.43 15.54 3.68
N PRO A 225 -0.93 14.72 2.74
CA PRO A 225 -2.26 14.14 2.85
C PRO A 225 -2.47 13.41 4.17
N PRO A 226 -3.70 13.33 4.70
CA PRO A 226 -4.01 12.48 5.84
C PRO A 226 -3.66 11.01 5.58
N ILE A 227 -3.01 10.38 6.56
CA ILE A 227 -2.48 9.02 6.45
C ILE A 227 -2.99 8.18 7.60
N SER A 228 -3.49 6.98 7.29
CA SER A 228 -3.73 5.94 8.29
C SER A 228 -2.73 4.80 8.14
N ILE A 229 -2.13 4.39 9.24
CA ILE A 229 -1.17 3.29 9.33
C ILE A 229 -1.85 2.16 10.08
N TRP A 230 -1.78 0.95 9.56
CA TRP A 230 -2.47 -0.24 10.07
C TRP A 230 -1.48 -1.36 10.31
N GLN A 231 -1.47 -1.92 11.53
CA GLN A 231 -0.51 -2.95 11.90
C GLN A 231 -1.12 -3.98 12.85
N GLY A 232 -0.93 -5.24 12.54
CA GLY A 232 -1.20 -6.34 13.47
C GLY A 232 -0.08 -6.45 14.52
N THR A 233 -0.44 -6.54 15.80
CA THR A 233 0.55 -6.61 16.88
C THR A 233 1.34 -7.92 16.91
N SER A 234 0.82 -8.98 16.26
CA SER A 234 1.47 -10.29 16.12
C SER A 234 2.05 -10.54 14.72
N ASP A 235 2.28 -9.49 13.92
CA ASP A 235 2.88 -9.61 12.59
C ASP A 235 4.34 -10.08 12.69
N ARG A 236 4.60 -11.27 12.14
CA ARG A 236 5.94 -11.87 12.09
C ARG A 236 6.62 -11.73 10.72
N THR A 237 5.94 -11.15 9.74
CA THR A 237 6.47 -10.89 8.39
C THR A 237 7.07 -9.50 8.30
N VAL A 238 6.31 -8.49 8.72
CA VAL A 238 6.75 -7.11 8.86
C VAL A 238 6.67 -6.72 10.33
N ASN A 239 7.83 -6.57 10.95
CA ASN A 239 7.95 -6.22 12.36
C ASN A 239 7.10 -4.99 12.69
N PRO A 240 6.25 -5.03 13.73
CA PRO A 240 5.39 -3.89 14.11
C PRO A 240 6.14 -2.57 14.34
N GLY A 241 7.42 -2.63 14.67
CA GLY A 241 8.29 -1.45 14.76
C GLY A 241 8.35 -0.61 13.47
N ASN A 242 8.08 -1.22 12.30
CA ASN A 242 8.00 -0.49 11.03
C ASN A 242 6.77 0.43 10.96
N ALA A 243 5.66 0.05 11.58
CA ALA A 243 4.49 0.92 11.68
C ALA A 243 4.79 2.15 12.56
N LEU A 244 5.54 1.97 13.65
CA LEU A 244 6.00 3.08 14.50
C LEU A 244 6.97 3.99 13.75
N ALA A 245 7.87 3.41 12.92
CA ALA A 245 8.75 4.17 12.04
C ALA A 245 7.96 4.97 10.98
N CYS A 246 6.89 4.38 10.40
CA CYS A 246 5.98 5.12 9.52
C CYS A 246 5.26 6.26 10.27
N VAL A 247 4.80 6.02 11.49
CA VAL A 247 4.20 7.08 12.33
C VAL A 247 5.20 8.22 12.52
N ALA A 248 6.42 7.91 13.02
CA ALA A 248 7.46 8.91 13.22
C ALA A 248 7.75 9.68 11.92
N GLN A 249 7.85 8.98 10.79
CA GLN A 249 8.10 9.61 9.49
C GLN A 249 7.04 10.65 9.13
N TRP A 250 5.77 10.31 9.26
CA TRP A 250 4.69 11.19 8.83
C TRP A 250 4.32 12.25 9.89
N THR A 251 4.56 12.00 11.18
CA THR A 251 4.42 13.03 12.21
C THR A 251 5.52 14.08 12.08
N GLU A 252 6.79 13.67 11.96
CA GLU A 252 7.93 14.57 11.76
C GLU A 252 7.79 15.40 10.47
N ALA A 253 7.40 14.76 9.33
CA ALA A 253 7.18 15.47 8.07
C ALA A 253 6.07 16.53 8.15
N ASN A 254 5.07 16.32 8.99
CA ASN A 254 3.98 17.28 9.22
C ASN A 254 4.22 18.24 10.39
N GLY A 255 5.40 18.20 11.02
CA GLY A 255 5.72 19.03 12.19
C GLY A 255 4.81 18.77 13.41
N LEU A 256 4.40 17.51 13.59
CA LEU A 256 3.56 17.08 14.70
C LEU A 256 4.40 16.54 15.84
N ASP A 257 3.86 16.63 17.06
CA ASP A 257 4.46 16.02 18.23
C ASP A 257 4.64 14.51 18.05
N ARG A 258 5.63 13.97 18.73
CA ARG A 258 5.92 12.54 18.71
C ARG A 258 4.79 11.74 19.36
N GLU A 259 4.21 12.26 20.43
CA GLU A 259 3.13 11.62 21.17
C GLU A 259 1.76 11.91 20.52
N PRO A 260 0.85 10.94 20.49
CA PRO A 260 -0.49 11.16 19.96
C PRO A 260 -1.32 12.03 20.91
N GLN A 261 -2.10 12.95 20.35
CA GLN A 261 -3.03 13.75 21.16
C GLN A 261 -4.16 12.89 21.75
N ARG A 262 -4.45 11.74 21.18
CA ARG A 262 -5.48 10.84 21.68
C ARG A 262 -5.18 9.38 21.37
N VAL A 263 -5.37 8.51 22.35
CA VAL A 263 -5.34 7.05 22.20
C VAL A 263 -6.67 6.50 22.67
N GLU A 264 -7.36 5.80 21.78
CA GLU A 264 -8.63 5.13 22.05
C GLU A 264 -8.40 3.61 22.10
N LYS A 265 -8.65 2.98 23.25
CA LYS A 265 -8.71 1.53 23.38
C LYS A 265 -10.05 1.03 22.86
N THR A 266 -10.03 -0.07 22.12
CA THR A 266 -11.21 -0.68 21.50
C THR A 266 -11.19 -2.19 21.71
N SER A 267 -12.26 -2.88 21.33
CA SER A 267 -12.32 -4.36 21.39
C SER A 267 -11.41 -5.07 20.36
N TRP A 268 -10.86 -4.35 19.39
CA TRP A 268 -9.96 -4.89 18.36
C TRP A 268 -8.49 -4.42 18.55
N GLY A 269 -8.19 -3.57 19.56
CA GLY A 269 -6.87 -3.02 19.81
C GLY A 269 -6.91 -1.53 20.15
N ALA A 270 -6.09 -0.73 19.51
CA ALA A 270 -5.97 0.70 19.81
C ALA A 270 -5.92 1.57 18.56
N LEU A 271 -6.48 2.78 18.66
CA LEU A 271 -6.39 3.85 17.67
C LEU A 271 -5.70 5.06 18.27
N SER A 272 -4.52 5.39 17.75
CA SER A 272 -3.79 6.62 18.11
C SER A 272 -3.99 7.69 17.03
N ARG A 273 -4.12 8.96 17.46
CA ARG A 273 -4.42 10.09 16.57
C ARG A 273 -3.46 11.23 16.76
N TRP A 274 -2.97 11.76 15.65
CA TRP A 274 -2.23 13.02 15.53
C TRP A 274 -3.02 13.95 14.62
N ASN A 275 -3.35 15.15 15.11
CA ASN A 275 -4.24 16.08 14.42
C ASN A 275 -3.51 17.37 14.05
N ILE A 276 -3.98 18.01 12.97
CA ILE A 276 -3.72 19.42 12.64
C ILE A 276 -5.07 20.12 12.69
N GLY A 277 -5.23 21.08 13.60
CA GLY A 277 -6.54 21.66 13.87
C GLY A 277 -7.56 20.59 14.27
N SER A 278 -8.74 20.61 13.69
CA SER A 278 -9.81 19.62 13.94
C SER A 278 -9.68 18.32 13.13
N GLY A 279 -8.69 18.22 12.21
CA GLY A 279 -8.55 17.10 11.28
C GLY A 279 -7.44 16.13 11.69
N ALA A 280 -7.73 14.82 11.70
CA ALA A 280 -6.71 13.81 11.87
C ALA A 280 -5.73 13.83 10.68
N ARG A 281 -4.43 13.94 10.96
CA ARG A 281 -3.36 13.95 9.96
C ARG A 281 -2.67 12.60 9.87
N VAL A 282 -2.32 12.01 11.01
CA VAL A 282 -1.75 10.68 11.11
C VAL A 282 -2.62 9.85 12.06
N LEU A 283 -2.92 8.62 11.67
CA LEU A 283 -3.67 7.64 12.46
C LEU A 283 -2.87 6.35 12.53
N LEU A 284 -2.80 5.73 13.71
CA LEU A 284 -2.27 4.37 13.87
C LEU A 284 -3.37 3.45 14.39
N TYR A 285 -3.69 2.44 13.61
CA TYR A 285 -4.56 1.32 13.98
C TYR A 285 -3.68 0.12 14.36
N SER A 286 -3.54 -0.12 15.66
CA SER A 286 -2.87 -1.32 16.19
C SER A 286 -3.91 -2.39 16.45
N VAL A 287 -3.89 -3.48 15.66
CA VAL A 287 -4.89 -4.55 15.74
C VAL A 287 -4.34 -5.71 16.54
N ASP A 288 -4.90 -5.95 17.73
CA ASP A 288 -4.38 -6.93 18.69
C ASP A 288 -4.45 -8.36 18.17
N GLY A 289 -3.36 -9.09 18.36
CA GLY A 289 -3.23 -10.51 17.98
C GLY A 289 -3.23 -10.77 16.47
N MET A 290 -3.45 -9.75 15.63
CA MET A 290 -3.48 -9.93 14.19
C MET A 290 -2.06 -10.14 13.63
N GLY A 291 -1.94 -11.07 12.68
CA GLY A 291 -0.72 -11.32 11.90
C GLY A 291 -0.55 -10.33 10.74
N HIS A 292 0.23 -10.76 9.73
CA HIS A 292 0.52 -9.96 8.53
C HIS A 292 -0.65 -9.95 7.56
N GLY A 293 -1.37 -8.83 7.42
CA GLY A 293 -2.49 -8.76 6.49
C GLY A 293 -3.37 -7.52 6.61
N LEU A 294 -4.36 -7.46 5.71
CA LEU A 294 -5.42 -6.45 5.69
C LEU A 294 -6.57 -6.92 6.62
N PRO A 295 -6.94 -6.16 7.67
CA PRO A 295 -8.03 -6.55 8.55
C PRO A 295 -9.40 -6.37 7.89
N VAL A 296 -10.25 -7.41 8.00
CA VAL A 296 -11.64 -7.40 7.59
C VAL A 296 -12.53 -7.95 8.69
N LYS A 297 -13.78 -7.52 8.76
CA LYS A 297 -14.74 -8.15 9.66
C LYS A 297 -15.19 -9.50 9.10
N LYS A 298 -15.43 -10.45 9.99
CA LYS A 298 -15.98 -11.75 9.64
C LYS A 298 -17.24 -11.59 8.80
N SER A 299 -17.24 -12.16 7.59
CA SER A 299 -18.44 -12.22 6.77
C SER A 299 -19.42 -13.26 7.32
N ARG A 300 -20.70 -12.92 7.41
CA ARG A 300 -21.76 -13.87 7.76
C ARG A 300 -22.10 -14.84 6.61
N SER A 301 -21.65 -14.55 5.40
CA SER A 301 -21.92 -15.37 4.21
C SER A 301 -20.83 -16.42 4.06
N ALA A 302 -21.21 -17.69 4.01
CA ALA A 302 -20.32 -18.82 3.71
C ALA A 302 -19.66 -18.74 2.32
N LEU A 303 -20.23 -17.94 1.40
CA LEU A 303 -19.73 -17.70 0.04
C LEU A 303 -18.53 -16.74 -0.02
N SER A 304 -18.19 -16.04 1.07
CA SER A 304 -17.11 -15.06 1.09
C SER A 304 -15.78 -15.61 1.64
N ARG A 305 -15.63 -16.92 1.77
CA ARG A 305 -14.35 -17.56 2.11
C ARG A 305 -13.42 -17.62 0.90
N THR A 306 -13.03 -16.47 0.40
CA THR A 306 -11.89 -16.40 -0.50
C THR A 306 -10.63 -16.56 0.33
N SER A 307 -9.85 -17.56 -0.02
CA SER A 307 -8.65 -17.97 0.74
C SER A 307 -7.43 -17.09 0.43
N ASP A 308 -7.57 -15.77 0.47
CA ASP A 308 -6.40 -14.89 0.41
C ASP A 308 -5.74 -14.90 1.81
N PRO A 309 -4.53 -15.44 1.96
CA PRO A 309 -3.89 -15.62 3.25
C PRO A 309 -3.47 -14.31 3.92
N PHE A 310 -3.55 -13.20 3.19
CA PHE A 310 -3.15 -11.86 3.66
C PHE A 310 -4.35 -10.93 3.86
N VAL A 311 -5.58 -11.44 3.82
CA VAL A 311 -6.80 -10.73 4.23
C VAL A 311 -7.35 -11.46 5.44
N LEU A 312 -7.23 -10.84 6.62
CA LEU A 312 -7.40 -11.51 7.91
C LEU A 312 -8.68 -11.06 8.60
N GLU A 313 -9.42 -12.04 9.17
CA GLU A 313 -10.56 -11.71 10.03
C GLU A 313 -10.08 -11.03 11.31
N ALA A 314 -10.65 -9.85 11.59
CA ALA A 314 -10.38 -9.05 12.78
C ALA A 314 -11.66 -8.36 13.26
N GLY A 315 -11.64 -7.78 14.44
CA GLY A 315 -12.78 -7.03 15.00
C GLY A 315 -13.12 -5.74 14.24
N ILE A 316 -12.25 -5.33 13.31
CA ILE A 316 -12.37 -4.12 12.48
C ILE A 316 -12.20 -4.47 11.01
N SER A 317 -12.80 -3.66 10.12
CA SER A 317 -12.60 -3.76 8.67
C SER A 317 -11.91 -2.51 8.15
N ALA A 318 -10.64 -2.64 7.71
CA ALA A 318 -9.93 -1.53 7.11
C ALA A 318 -10.65 -0.97 5.86
N PRO A 319 -11.15 -1.77 4.89
CA PRO A 319 -11.90 -1.22 3.77
C PRO A 319 -13.09 -0.35 4.18
N SER A 320 -13.91 -0.82 5.14
CA SER A 320 -15.08 -0.07 5.60
C SER A 320 -14.72 1.20 6.35
N GLU A 321 -13.69 1.13 7.19
CA GLU A 321 -13.19 2.27 7.96
C GLU A 321 -12.56 3.34 7.04
N LEU A 322 -11.82 2.93 6.03
CA LEU A 322 -11.26 3.84 5.03
C LEU A 322 -12.35 4.60 4.27
N MET A 323 -13.46 3.92 3.92
CA MET A 323 -14.59 4.61 3.29
C MET A 323 -15.21 5.68 4.22
N ARG A 324 -15.21 5.43 5.54
CA ARG A 324 -15.66 6.40 6.54
C ARG A 324 -14.67 7.59 6.65
N LEU A 325 -13.38 7.31 6.77
CA LEU A 325 -12.32 8.33 6.85
C LEU A 325 -12.30 9.23 5.62
N TRP A 326 -12.48 8.66 4.44
CA TRP A 326 -12.46 9.37 3.16
C TRP A 326 -13.83 9.96 2.77
N ARG A 327 -14.81 9.88 3.68
CA ARG A 327 -16.17 10.41 3.46
C ARG A 327 -16.81 9.89 2.17
N LEU A 328 -16.53 8.64 1.82
CA LEU A 328 -17.20 7.94 0.74
C LEU A 328 -18.51 7.34 1.32
N ALA A 329 -19.53 8.20 1.47
CA ALA A 329 -20.80 7.87 2.08
C ALA A 329 -21.60 6.83 1.26
N ARG A 330 -22.52 6.11 1.93
CA ARG A 330 -23.56 5.36 1.21
C ARG A 330 -24.47 6.38 0.51
N ARG A 331 -24.91 6.04 -0.66
CA ARG A 331 -25.99 6.73 -1.38
C ARG A 331 -27.33 6.32 -0.83
#